data_041e64812c8fddb7781fca8c0637cef7
#
_entry.id   041e64812c8fddb7781fca8c0637cef7
#
_cell.length_a   1.000
_cell.length_b   1.000
_cell.length_c   1.000
_cell.angle_alpha   90.00
_cell.angle_beta   90.00
_cell.angle_gamma   90.00
#
_symmetry.space_group_name_H-M   'P 1'
#
loop_
_entity.id
_entity.type
_entity.pdbx_description
1 polymer ?
#
loop_
_entity_poly.entity_id
_entity_poly.type
_entity_poly.pdbx_seq_one_letter_code
_entity_poly.pdbx_strand_id
1 'polypeptide(L)'
;MTRITRLEFRAESGPGSRMEWNHRGSGHIHVTVDGPDVFFQEAFTLDNGLPCQDRKCWHFGAEGIIFRHFREQRFQDILLLVPDASGFMPCTTEQRTTGSGSTGLHATQPSSVQPGAVQQINTHAGPLPSGVIPPGGIHLVAQTPYSCPPDRYNGSLSLHGGTLELRLRITGARKDEDIRYRYRAGPG
;
A
#
# COMPACT_ATOMS: atom_id res chain seq x y z
N MET A 1 22.47 -3.15 10.19
CA MET A 1 21.28 -3.13 9.30
C MET A 1 20.45 -4.37 9.58
N THR A 2 19.25 -4.24 10.12
CA THR A 2 18.37 -5.38 10.46
C THR A 2 17.81 -5.95 9.16
N ARG A 3 18.10 -7.21 8.86
CA ARG A 3 17.60 -7.89 7.64
C ARG A 3 16.25 -8.53 7.93
N ILE A 4 15.25 -8.31 7.08
CA ILE A 4 14.01 -9.08 7.08
C ILE A 4 14.37 -10.50 6.61
N THR A 5 14.06 -11.52 7.41
CA THR A 5 14.39 -12.92 7.12
C THR A 5 13.26 -13.89 7.44
N ARG A 6 12.19 -13.44 8.12
CA ARG A 6 11.07 -14.28 8.52
C ARG A 6 9.79 -13.84 7.85
N LEU A 7 8.98 -14.82 7.49
CA LEU A 7 7.65 -14.67 6.91
C LEU A 7 6.64 -15.44 7.75
N GLU A 8 5.52 -14.77 8.08
CA GLU A 8 4.29 -15.40 8.55
C GLU A 8 3.20 -15.15 7.48
N PHE A 9 2.51 -16.20 7.09
CA PHE A 9 1.44 -16.19 6.11
C PHE A 9 0.10 -16.55 6.77
N ARG A 10 -0.97 -15.89 6.35
CA ARG A 10 -2.35 -16.23 6.73
C ARG A 10 -3.27 -15.93 5.56
N ALA A 11 -4.12 -16.89 5.23
CA ALA A 11 -5.24 -16.72 4.32
C ALA A 11 -6.52 -17.10 5.03
N GLU A 12 -7.59 -16.33 4.82
CA GLU A 12 -8.93 -16.56 5.39
C GLU A 12 -9.96 -16.33 4.31
N SER A 13 -10.82 -17.32 4.13
CA SER A 13 -11.98 -17.22 3.25
C SER A 13 -13.13 -16.51 3.96
N GLY A 14 -13.70 -15.50 3.31
CA GLY A 14 -14.94 -14.86 3.76
C GLY A 14 -16.19 -15.65 3.36
N PRO A 15 -17.37 -15.17 3.76
CA PRO A 15 -18.64 -15.89 3.55
C PRO A 15 -19.02 -16.04 2.07
N GLY A 16 -18.45 -15.20 1.19
CA GLY A 16 -18.66 -15.29 -0.27
C GLY A 16 -17.71 -16.25 -0.99
N SER A 17 -16.74 -16.82 -0.28
CA SER A 17 -15.77 -17.74 -0.89
C SER A 17 -16.36 -19.13 -1.09
N ARG A 18 -16.01 -19.73 -2.21
CA ARG A 18 -16.25 -21.17 -2.49
C ARG A 18 -14.95 -21.97 -2.44
N MET A 19 -13.83 -21.32 -2.06
CA MET A 19 -12.51 -21.95 -2.08
C MET A 19 -12.14 -22.56 -0.74
N GLU A 20 -12.76 -22.13 0.37
CA GLU A 20 -12.43 -22.55 1.74
C GLU A 20 -10.92 -22.49 2.06
N TRP A 21 -10.29 -21.44 1.58
CA TRP A 21 -8.84 -21.28 1.68
C TRP A 21 -8.45 -20.68 3.02
N ASN A 22 -8.46 -21.50 4.08
CA ASN A 22 -8.13 -21.10 5.44
C ASN A 22 -6.80 -21.74 5.84
N HIS A 23 -5.71 -21.02 5.66
CA HIS A 23 -4.37 -21.53 5.93
C HIS A 23 -3.52 -20.52 6.70
N ARG A 24 -2.60 -21.07 7.47
CA ARG A 24 -1.48 -20.34 8.08
C ARG A 24 -0.19 -20.97 7.61
N GLY A 25 0.87 -20.19 7.61
CA GLY A 25 2.18 -20.70 7.24
C GLY A 25 3.28 -19.84 7.81
N SER A 26 4.46 -20.40 7.84
CA SER A 26 5.67 -19.67 8.25
C SER A 26 6.87 -20.12 7.45
N GLY A 27 7.85 -19.25 7.32
CA GLY A 27 9.02 -19.55 6.54
C GLY A 27 10.05 -18.44 6.52
N HIS A 28 10.83 -18.45 5.47
CA HIS A 28 11.95 -17.57 5.27
C HIS A 28 11.75 -16.71 4.02
N ILE A 29 12.42 -15.57 4.02
CA ILE A 29 12.45 -14.66 2.89
C ILE A 29 13.91 -14.27 2.61
N HIS A 30 14.27 -14.26 1.34
CA HIS A 30 15.48 -13.66 0.83
C HIS A 30 15.12 -12.34 0.14
N VAL A 31 15.75 -11.25 0.56
CA VAL A 31 15.52 -9.91 0.03
C VAL A 31 16.73 -9.44 -0.75
N THR A 32 16.54 -9.04 -2.00
CA THR A 32 17.54 -8.39 -2.83
C THR A 32 17.05 -7.03 -3.30
N VAL A 33 17.98 -6.09 -3.50
CA VAL A 33 17.69 -4.73 -3.95
C VAL A 33 18.46 -4.46 -5.22
N ASP A 34 17.76 -3.96 -6.24
CA ASP A 34 18.35 -3.56 -7.52
C ASP A 34 17.72 -2.23 -7.96
N GLY A 35 18.47 -1.15 -7.78
CA GLY A 35 17.97 0.21 -8.02
C GLY A 35 16.69 0.51 -7.23
N PRO A 36 15.58 0.86 -7.92
CA PRO A 36 14.30 1.14 -7.28
C PRO A 36 13.51 -0.13 -6.93
N ASP A 37 14.00 -1.31 -7.30
CA ASP A 37 13.30 -2.57 -7.13
C ASP A 37 13.82 -3.34 -5.91
N VAL A 38 12.89 -3.82 -5.09
CA VAL A 38 13.16 -4.70 -3.94
C VAL A 38 12.45 -6.03 -4.17
N PHE A 39 13.23 -7.09 -4.33
CA PHE A 39 12.72 -8.42 -4.62
C PHE A 39 12.63 -9.26 -3.37
N PHE A 40 11.49 -9.91 -3.19
CA PHE A 40 11.21 -10.87 -2.14
C PHE A 40 11.11 -12.28 -2.76
N GLN A 41 11.99 -13.17 -2.34
CA GLN A 41 11.90 -14.60 -2.65
C GLN A 41 11.49 -15.32 -1.37
N GLU A 42 10.30 -15.88 -1.37
CA GLU A 42 9.64 -16.45 -0.21
C GLU A 42 9.61 -17.98 -0.32
N ALA A 43 9.91 -18.65 0.78
CA ALA A 43 9.76 -20.09 0.94
C ALA A 43 9.13 -20.36 2.30
N PHE A 44 7.93 -20.94 2.33
CA PHE A 44 7.19 -21.20 3.56
C PHE A 44 6.40 -22.50 3.48
N THR A 45 6.02 -23.02 4.63
CA THR A 45 5.19 -24.23 4.74
C THR A 45 3.87 -23.87 5.37
N LEU A 46 2.79 -24.32 4.77
CA LEU A 46 1.45 -24.19 5.33
C LEU A 46 1.22 -25.15 6.50
N ASP A 47 0.19 -24.89 7.30
CA ASP A 47 -0.21 -25.69 8.45
C ASP A 47 -0.62 -27.14 8.09
N ASN A 48 -1.00 -27.38 6.85
CA ASN A 48 -1.24 -28.73 6.29
C ASN A 48 0.02 -29.42 5.76
N GLY A 49 1.22 -28.82 5.95
CA GLY A 49 2.49 -29.35 5.51
C GLY A 49 2.86 -29.06 4.05
N LEU A 50 2.00 -28.36 3.30
CA LEU A 50 2.29 -28.04 1.89
C LEU A 50 3.40 -26.97 1.79
N PRO A 51 4.52 -27.26 1.07
CA PRO A 51 5.54 -26.25 0.82
C PRO A 51 5.06 -25.28 -0.26
N CYS A 52 5.32 -23.99 -0.01
CA CYS A 52 4.97 -22.90 -0.90
C CYS A 52 6.21 -22.06 -1.23
N GLN A 53 6.26 -21.56 -2.45
CA GLN A 53 7.24 -20.57 -2.89
C GLN A 53 6.50 -19.42 -3.58
N ASP A 54 6.97 -18.20 -3.32
CA ASP A 54 6.40 -17.02 -3.94
C ASP A 54 7.49 -15.99 -4.26
N ARG A 55 7.24 -15.14 -5.23
CA ARG A 55 8.16 -14.08 -5.66
C ARG A 55 7.40 -12.78 -5.86
N LYS A 56 7.83 -11.75 -5.15
CA LYS A 56 7.25 -10.40 -5.20
C LYS A 56 8.33 -9.39 -5.54
N CYS A 57 7.93 -8.28 -6.14
CA CYS A 57 8.79 -7.13 -6.37
C CYS A 57 8.04 -5.87 -5.93
N TRP A 58 8.74 -4.99 -5.24
CA TRP A 58 8.29 -3.69 -4.80
C TRP A 58 9.08 -2.65 -5.57
N HIS A 59 8.44 -1.98 -6.51
CA HIS A 59 9.06 -0.91 -7.27
C HIS A 59 8.76 0.45 -6.65
N PHE A 60 9.80 1.14 -6.22
CA PHE A 60 9.68 2.47 -5.58
C PHE A 60 9.70 3.55 -6.65
N GLY A 61 8.53 4.06 -7.01
CA GLY A 61 8.35 5.13 -8.01
C GLY A 61 8.01 6.47 -7.38
N ALA A 62 7.91 7.51 -8.21
CA ALA A 62 7.57 8.87 -7.78
C ALA A 62 6.12 8.98 -7.24
N GLU A 63 5.20 8.17 -7.76
CA GLU A 63 3.79 8.21 -7.39
C GLU A 63 3.44 7.29 -6.20
N GLY A 64 4.34 6.37 -5.85
CA GLY A 64 4.10 5.39 -4.79
C GLY A 64 4.91 4.13 -4.97
N ILE A 65 4.46 3.03 -4.37
CA ILE A 65 5.09 1.72 -4.48
C ILE A 65 4.21 0.83 -5.37
N ILE A 66 4.77 0.34 -6.48
CA ILE A 66 4.10 -0.65 -7.31
C ILE A 66 4.41 -2.03 -6.75
N PHE A 67 3.36 -2.72 -6.31
CA PHE A 67 3.44 -4.13 -5.93
C PHE A 67 3.30 -4.99 -7.18
N ARG A 68 4.32 -5.82 -7.43
CA ARG A 68 4.40 -6.77 -8.54
C ARG A 68 4.45 -8.20 -8.01
N HIS A 69 3.70 -9.06 -8.64
CA HIS A 69 3.71 -10.49 -8.34
C HIS A 69 4.25 -11.29 -9.52
N PHE A 70 5.08 -12.30 -9.24
CA PHE A 70 5.65 -13.14 -10.29
C PHE A 70 4.64 -14.19 -10.73
N ARG A 71 4.17 -14.06 -11.97
CA ARG A 71 3.21 -14.97 -12.60
C ARG A 71 3.59 -15.15 -14.06
N GLU A 72 3.35 -16.34 -14.61
CA GLU A 72 3.58 -16.60 -16.04
C GLU A 72 4.99 -16.19 -16.49
N GLN A 73 5.99 -16.54 -15.68
CA GLN A 73 7.43 -16.28 -15.94
C GLN A 73 7.83 -14.80 -15.95
N ARG A 74 7.00 -13.89 -15.46
CA ARG A 74 7.29 -12.45 -15.39
C ARG A 74 6.69 -11.81 -14.15
N PHE A 75 7.20 -10.64 -13.78
CA PHE A 75 6.54 -9.76 -12.80
C PHE A 75 5.41 -9.00 -13.48
N GLN A 76 4.23 -9.03 -12.86
CA GLN A 76 3.03 -8.30 -13.30
C GLN A 76 2.69 -7.27 -12.24
N ASP A 77 2.39 -6.04 -12.68
CA ASP A 77 1.93 -4.97 -11.79
C ASP A 77 0.53 -5.32 -11.28
N ILE A 78 0.38 -5.38 -9.96
CA ILE A 78 -0.89 -5.74 -9.31
C ILE A 78 -1.53 -4.53 -8.65
N LEU A 79 -0.77 -3.76 -7.84
CA LEU A 79 -1.30 -2.61 -7.12
C LEU A 79 -0.31 -1.45 -7.16
N LEU A 80 -0.82 -0.23 -7.37
CA LEU A 80 -0.13 0.99 -7.00
C LEU A 80 -0.56 1.37 -5.58
N LEU A 81 0.37 1.35 -4.65
CA LEU A 81 0.18 1.66 -3.25
C LEU A 81 0.61 3.10 -2.97
N VAL A 82 -0.31 3.90 -2.48
CA VAL A 82 -0.11 5.32 -2.16
C VAL A 82 -0.38 5.59 -0.68
N PRO A 83 0.14 6.67 -0.10
CA PRO A 83 -0.21 7.04 1.28
C PRO A 83 -1.72 7.14 1.47
N ASP A 84 -2.22 6.57 2.56
CA ASP A 84 -3.63 6.69 2.91
C ASP A 84 -3.95 8.13 3.32
N ALA A 85 -4.66 8.84 2.44
CA ALA A 85 -5.07 10.23 2.68
C ALA A 85 -6.12 10.36 3.81
N SER A 86 -6.80 9.29 4.19
CA SER A 86 -7.83 9.31 5.24
C SER A 86 -7.26 9.48 6.65
N GLY A 87 -5.96 9.20 6.84
CA GLY A 87 -5.24 9.36 8.11
C GLY A 87 -4.51 10.71 8.28
N PHE A 88 -4.42 11.51 7.23
CA PHE A 88 -3.77 12.82 7.28
C PHE A 88 -4.82 13.89 7.65
N MET A 89 -5.21 13.95 8.93
CA MET A 89 -5.79 15.18 9.46
C MET A 89 -4.64 16.21 9.47
N PRO A 90 -4.69 17.28 8.65
CA PRO A 90 -3.76 18.37 8.85
C PRO A 90 -4.01 18.91 10.25
N CYS A 91 -2.99 18.93 11.08
CA CYS A 91 -3.00 19.67 12.32
C CYS A 91 -3.22 21.13 11.94
N THR A 92 -4.47 21.55 11.93
CA THR A 92 -4.82 22.96 11.81
C THR A 92 -4.31 23.63 13.07
N THR A 93 -3.11 24.20 12.96
CA THR A 93 -2.65 25.21 13.90
C THR A 93 -3.64 26.36 13.76
N GLU A 94 -4.63 26.42 14.67
CA GLU A 94 -5.46 27.59 14.84
C GLU A 94 -4.53 28.77 15.15
N GLN A 95 -4.19 29.51 14.12
CA GLN A 95 -3.70 30.88 14.30
C GLN A 95 -4.90 31.70 14.81
N ARG A 96 -4.92 31.86 16.13
CA ARG A 96 -5.79 32.80 16.82
C ARG A 96 -5.40 34.19 16.42
N THR A 97 -5.95 34.70 15.32
CA THR A 97 -5.91 36.12 14.96
C THR A 97 -6.99 36.83 15.79
N THR A 98 -6.59 37.45 16.87
CA THR A 98 -7.31 38.56 17.51
C THR A 98 -7.09 39.79 16.62
N GLY A 99 -8.17 40.34 16.05
CA GLY A 99 -8.06 41.56 15.23
C GLY A 99 -9.41 42.02 14.72
N SER A 100 -10.07 42.77 15.56
CA SER A 100 -10.89 43.98 15.39
C SER A 100 -11.32 44.36 13.97
N GLY A 101 -12.64 44.41 13.77
CA GLY A 101 -13.51 45.41 13.15
C GLY A 101 -13.15 46.03 11.80
N SER A 102 -14.03 45.86 10.82
CA SER A 102 -14.69 47.02 10.17
C SER A 102 -15.67 46.55 9.09
N THR A 103 -16.87 47.12 9.17
CA THR A 103 -17.99 47.09 8.24
C THR A 103 -17.63 47.62 6.86
N GLY A 104 -18.14 46.98 5.79
CA GLY A 104 -18.10 47.50 4.42
C GLY A 104 -18.97 46.67 3.47
N LEU A 105 -20.22 47.07 3.29
CA LEU A 105 -21.13 46.63 2.25
C LEU A 105 -20.63 47.11 0.88
N HIS A 106 -20.57 46.24 -0.16
CA HIS A 106 -20.97 46.60 -1.54
C HIS A 106 -21.14 45.35 -2.42
N ALA A 107 -22.29 45.24 -2.89
CA ALA A 107 -22.95 44.87 -4.16
C ALA A 107 -22.16 44.12 -5.27
N THR A 108 -22.78 43.01 -5.63
CA THR A 108 -23.13 42.44 -6.98
C THR A 108 -22.31 42.84 -8.21
N GLN A 109 -21.76 41.81 -8.92
CA GLN A 109 -22.16 41.50 -10.30
C GLN A 109 -21.56 40.16 -10.77
N PRO A 110 -22.26 39.41 -11.66
CA PRO A 110 -21.79 38.14 -12.20
C PRO A 110 -21.16 38.35 -13.58
N SER A 111 -20.10 37.63 -13.90
CA SER A 111 -19.72 37.43 -15.31
C SER A 111 -18.77 36.30 -15.55
N SER A 112 -19.19 35.47 -16.47
CA SER A 112 -18.44 34.70 -17.49
C SER A 112 -17.52 33.55 -17.06
N VAL A 113 -18.05 32.39 -17.35
CA VAL A 113 -17.37 31.13 -17.57
C VAL A 113 -16.37 31.26 -18.71
N GLN A 114 -15.10 31.03 -18.47
CA GLN A 114 -14.11 30.72 -19.52
C GLN A 114 -13.66 29.26 -19.36
N PRO A 115 -13.69 28.46 -20.43
CA PRO A 115 -13.14 27.10 -20.43
C PRO A 115 -11.64 27.17 -20.77
N GLY A 116 -10.83 26.38 -20.07
CA GLY A 116 -9.50 26.00 -20.55
C GLY A 116 -8.33 26.64 -19.81
N ALA A 117 -8.03 26.14 -18.64
CA ALA A 117 -6.65 26.13 -18.15
C ALA A 117 -6.37 24.74 -17.58
N VAL A 118 -5.66 23.95 -18.38
CA VAL A 118 -5.00 22.74 -17.90
C VAL A 118 -3.97 23.22 -16.88
N GLN A 119 -4.29 23.07 -15.60
CA GLN A 119 -3.31 23.26 -14.53
C GLN A 119 -2.28 22.15 -14.66
N GLN A 120 -1.10 22.49 -15.13
CA GLN A 120 0.09 21.66 -14.97
C GLN A 120 0.32 21.51 -13.46
N ILE A 121 0.04 20.30 -12.96
CA ILE A 121 0.42 19.90 -11.61
C ILE A 121 1.95 19.80 -11.64
N ASN A 122 2.62 20.80 -11.05
CA ASN A 122 4.05 20.75 -10.78
C ASN A 122 4.32 19.63 -9.76
N THR A 123 4.59 18.42 -10.24
CA THR A 123 5.08 17.30 -9.43
C THR A 123 6.57 17.48 -9.12
N HIS A 124 6.90 18.41 -8.25
CA HIS A 124 8.17 18.37 -7.52
C HIS A 124 7.96 17.52 -6.24
N ALA A 125 7.85 16.22 -6.42
CA ALA A 125 8.13 15.29 -5.34
C ALA A 125 9.66 15.29 -5.15
N GLY A 126 10.14 16.07 -4.19
CA GLY A 126 11.52 15.99 -3.74
C GLY A 126 11.82 14.57 -3.22
N PRO A 127 13.10 14.14 -3.21
CA PRO A 127 13.48 12.84 -2.69
C PRO A 127 12.95 12.68 -1.27
N LEU A 128 12.35 11.52 -0.98
CA LEU A 128 11.89 11.16 0.36
C LEU A 128 13.03 11.41 1.36
N PRO A 129 12.78 12.16 2.44
CA PRO A 129 13.82 12.44 3.43
C PRO A 129 14.34 11.13 4.01
N SER A 130 15.65 10.97 3.95
CA SER A 130 16.34 9.79 4.48
C SER A 130 15.94 9.52 5.93
N GLY A 131 15.27 8.41 6.18
CA GLY A 131 15.51 7.60 7.36
C GLY A 131 14.64 7.79 8.59
N VAL A 132 13.66 8.65 8.64
CA VAL A 132 12.78 8.75 9.83
C VAL A 132 11.41 8.15 9.51
N ILE A 133 11.17 6.93 10.00
CA ILE A 133 9.82 6.35 10.01
C ILE A 133 8.99 7.16 11.01
N PRO A 134 7.82 7.70 10.61
CA PRO A 134 6.95 8.43 11.52
C PRO A 134 6.60 7.57 12.76
N PRO A 135 6.37 8.16 13.94
CA PRO A 135 6.01 7.40 15.15
C PRO A 135 4.77 6.50 14.96
N GLY A 136 3.86 6.86 14.04
CA GLY A 136 2.68 6.07 13.67
C GLY A 136 2.93 4.95 12.66
N GLY A 137 4.17 4.81 12.17
CA GLY A 137 4.47 3.88 11.08
C GLY A 137 4.12 4.43 9.70
N ILE A 138 4.22 3.57 8.69
CA ILE A 138 3.83 3.88 7.31
C ILE A 138 2.61 3.01 6.98
N HIS A 139 1.59 3.61 6.39
CA HIS A 139 0.43 2.89 5.86
C HIS A 139 0.14 3.37 4.45
N LEU A 140 0.16 2.43 3.51
CA LEU A 140 -0.13 2.65 2.10
C LEU A 140 -1.32 1.79 1.72
N VAL A 141 -2.18 2.32 0.84
CA VAL A 141 -3.37 1.63 0.33
C VAL A 141 -3.33 1.58 -1.18
N ALA A 142 -3.99 0.59 -1.76
CA ALA A 142 -4.15 0.54 -3.22
C ALA A 142 -4.93 1.76 -3.72
N GLN A 143 -4.35 2.50 -4.65
CA GLN A 143 -5.00 3.66 -5.27
C GLN A 143 -6.29 3.26 -5.99
N THR A 144 -6.24 2.15 -6.71
CA THR A 144 -7.38 1.53 -7.37
C THR A 144 -7.28 0.01 -7.27
N PRO A 145 -8.40 -0.71 -7.13
CA PRO A 145 -8.37 -2.17 -7.21
C PRO A 145 -7.91 -2.66 -8.59
N TYR A 146 -7.02 -3.65 -8.61
CA TYR A 146 -6.62 -4.33 -9.84
C TYR A 146 -7.70 -5.31 -10.27
N SER A 147 -8.11 -5.23 -11.54
CA SER A 147 -9.12 -6.12 -12.12
C SER A 147 -8.43 -7.23 -12.92
N CYS A 148 -8.63 -8.47 -12.51
CA CYS A 148 -8.23 -9.68 -13.23
C CYS A 148 -9.47 -10.58 -13.33
N PRO A 149 -10.37 -10.31 -14.32
CA PRO A 149 -11.66 -10.99 -14.38
C PRO A 149 -11.55 -12.53 -14.27
N PRO A 150 -12.40 -13.16 -13.44
CA PRO A 150 -13.53 -12.60 -12.72
C PRO A 150 -13.20 -11.96 -11.38
N ASP A 151 -11.91 -11.83 -11.01
CA ASP A 151 -11.45 -11.43 -9.69
C ASP A 151 -11.00 -9.96 -9.66
N ARG A 152 -11.11 -9.33 -8.48
CA ARG A 152 -10.59 -8.01 -8.17
C ARG A 152 -9.68 -8.11 -6.97
N TYR A 153 -8.55 -7.42 -7.05
CA TYR A 153 -7.53 -7.37 -6.00
C TYR A 153 -7.49 -5.96 -5.42
N ASN A 154 -7.51 -5.87 -4.10
CA ASN A 154 -7.25 -4.67 -3.35
C ASN A 154 -6.20 -4.97 -2.28
N GLY A 155 -5.56 -3.98 -1.69
CA GLY A 155 -4.56 -4.26 -0.67
C GLY A 155 -4.00 -3.03 0.01
N SER A 156 -3.22 -3.32 1.04
CA SER A 156 -2.48 -2.31 1.79
C SER A 156 -1.11 -2.85 2.20
N LEU A 157 -0.18 -1.93 2.41
CA LEU A 157 1.14 -2.20 2.94
C LEU A 157 1.36 -1.32 4.16
N SER A 158 1.72 -1.91 5.28
CA SER A 158 2.03 -1.16 6.49
C SER A 158 3.38 -1.56 7.08
N LEU A 159 4.09 -0.58 7.63
CA LEU A 159 5.32 -0.79 8.39
C LEU A 159 5.11 -0.22 9.79
N HIS A 160 5.04 -1.10 10.78
CA HIS A 160 4.87 -0.71 12.18
C HIS A 160 5.71 -1.60 13.09
N GLY A 161 6.42 -1.00 14.05
CA GLY A 161 7.23 -1.73 15.03
C GLY A 161 8.24 -2.71 14.41
N GLY A 162 8.82 -2.37 13.24
CA GLY A 162 9.76 -3.23 12.53
C GLY A 162 9.12 -4.43 11.81
N THR A 163 7.80 -4.51 11.78
CA THR A 163 7.03 -5.50 11.01
C THR A 163 6.47 -4.85 9.76
N LEU A 164 6.79 -5.39 8.59
CA LEU A 164 6.16 -5.04 7.33
C LEU A 164 4.99 -6.02 7.10
N GLU A 165 3.79 -5.49 6.91
CA GLU A 165 2.59 -6.30 6.62
C GLU A 165 2.01 -5.92 5.26
N LEU A 166 1.89 -6.91 4.37
CA LEU A 166 1.10 -6.84 3.15
C LEU A 166 -0.24 -7.53 3.41
N ARG A 167 -1.33 -6.83 3.15
CA ARG A 167 -2.68 -7.39 3.16
C ARG A 167 -3.26 -7.29 1.76
N LEU A 168 -3.79 -8.41 1.26
CA LEU A 168 -4.49 -8.51 -0.02
C LEU A 168 -5.92 -8.96 0.22
N ARG A 169 -6.89 -8.25 -0.36
CA ARG A 169 -8.28 -8.65 -0.43
C ARG A 169 -8.59 -9.05 -1.86
N ILE A 170 -9.03 -10.30 -2.05
CA ILE A 170 -9.41 -10.81 -3.37
C ILE A 170 -10.92 -11.08 -3.34
N THR A 171 -11.66 -10.43 -4.22
CA THR A 171 -13.11 -10.62 -4.34
C THR A 171 -13.45 -11.00 -5.77
N GLY A 172 -14.40 -11.89 -5.95
CA GLY A 172 -14.84 -12.35 -7.27
C GLY A 172 -16.07 -13.27 -7.17
N ALA A 173 -16.46 -13.85 -8.29
CA ALA A 173 -17.65 -14.71 -8.34
C ALA A 173 -17.56 -15.94 -7.42
N ARG A 174 -16.34 -16.39 -7.12
CA ARG A 174 -16.05 -17.58 -6.30
C ARG A 174 -15.03 -17.33 -5.20
N LYS A 175 -14.53 -16.13 -5.08
CA LYS A 175 -13.47 -15.75 -4.14
C LYS A 175 -13.92 -14.60 -3.24
N ASP A 176 -13.59 -14.72 -1.99
CA ASP A 176 -13.74 -13.72 -0.96
C ASP A 176 -12.64 -13.98 0.08
N GLU A 177 -11.39 -13.57 -0.28
CA GLU A 177 -10.19 -13.98 0.44
C GLU A 177 -9.50 -12.77 1.08
N ASP A 178 -9.07 -12.93 2.32
CA ASP A 178 -8.18 -12.00 3.03
C ASP A 178 -6.83 -12.71 3.23
N ILE A 179 -5.79 -12.17 2.62
CA ILE A 179 -4.44 -12.75 2.67
C ILE A 179 -3.52 -11.76 3.34
N ARG A 180 -2.72 -12.23 4.31
CA ARG A 180 -1.74 -11.43 5.05
C ARG A 180 -0.39 -12.08 5.01
N TYR A 181 0.61 -11.27 4.69
CA TYR A 181 2.01 -11.59 4.79
C TYR A 181 2.65 -10.66 5.80
N ARG A 182 3.29 -11.20 6.82
CA ARG A 182 4.05 -10.44 7.81
C ARG A 182 5.52 -10.77 7.69
N TYR A 183 6.29 -9.75 7.50
CA TYR A 183 7.74 -9.87 7.33
C TYR A 183 8.42 -9.23 8.53
N ARG A 184 9.35 -9.97 9.14
CA ARG A 184 10.08 -9.52 10.33
C ARG A 184 11.56 -9.77 10.20
N ALA A 185 12.33 -9.00 10.96
CA ALA A 185 13.73 -9.31 11.17
C ALA A 185 13.86 -10.66 11.91
N GLY A 186 14.80 -11.49 11.47
CA GLY A 186 15.18 -12.66 12.23
C GLY A 186 15.99 -12.28 13.46
N PRO A 187 16.15 -13.18 14.43
CA PRO A 187 17.18 -13.04 15.43
C PRO A 187 18.53 -12.93 14.73
N GLY A 188 19.32 -11.90 15.10
CA GLY A 188 20.69 -11.74 14.67
C GLY A 188 21.57 -12.82 15.22
#